data_86ea191360986c88312e232789c1e7e6
#
_entry.id   86ea191360986c88312e232789c1e7e6
#
_cell.length_a   1.000
_cell.length_b   1.000
_cell.length_c   1.000
_cell.angle_alpha   90.00
_cell.angle_beta   90.00
_cell.angle_gamma   90.00
#
_symmetry.space_group_name_H-M   'P 1'
#
loop_
_entity.id
_entity.type
_entity.pdbx_description
1 polymer ?
#
loop_
_entity_poly.entity_id
_entity_poly.type
_entity_poly.pdbx_seq_one_letter_code
_entity_poly.pdbx_strand_id
1 'polypeptide(L)'
;MERTYICIDLKSYYASVECVHRGLDPLKANLLVADESRSDQTICLAVSPSLKAKGVPGRPRLFEAKQKIREYEIRCHTKVDYIIAVPRMAEYERISAQIYSIYLRYVAPEDIHVYSIDECFIDCTCYLHAYRKEAEKLNTNAAHVMAMTMIRDVLKTTGITATVGIGTNLYLAKVAMDIVAKKQPADKDGVRIAELNEDSYKFLLV
;
A
#
# COMPACT_ATOMS: atom_id res chain seq x y z
N MET A 1 26.89 7.30 11.48
CA MET A 1 25.46 7.40 11.81
C MET A 1 24.79 6.27 11.05
N GLU A 2 24.04 5.43 11.72
CA GLU A 2 23.30 4.34 11.10
C GLU A 2 22.20 4.92 10.20
N ARG A 3 22.10 4.45 8.97
CA ARG A 3 21.07 4.94 8.04
C ARG A 3 19.73 4.28 8.31
N THR A 4 18.66 4.99 8.04
CA THR A 4 17.30 4.48 8.17
C THR A 4 16.49 4.83 6.92
N TYR A 5 15.87 3.82 6.33
CA TYR A 5 15.08 3.93 5.11
C TYR A 5 13.63 3.53 5.38
N ILE A 6 12.72 4.21 4.73
CA ILE A 6 11.30 3.89 4.69
C ILE A 6 10.96 3.46 3.27
N CYS A 7 10.31 2.30 3.11
CA CYS A 7 9.70 1.86 1.86
C CYS A 7 8.18 1.94 2.00
N ILE A 8 7.50 2.64 1.10
CA ILE A 8 6.05 2.87 1.13
C ILE A 8 5.43 2.26 -0.12
N ASP A 9 4.37 1.45 0.04
CA ASP A 9 3.56 0.84 -1.04
C ASP A 9 2.09 1.21 -0.82
N LEU A 10 1.50 1.92 -1.77
CA LEU A 10 0.09 2.34 -1.72
C LEU A 10 -0.83 1.13 -1.93
N LYS A 11 -1.75 0.95 -1.02
CA LYS A 11 -2.57 -0.27 -0.96
C LYS A 11 -3.51 -0.42 -2.14
N SER A 12 -3.29 -1.50 -2.96
CA SER A 12 -4.11 -1.79 -4.15
C SER A 12 -4.36 -0.56 -5.02
N TYR A 13 -3.31 0.19 -5.32
CA TYR A 13 -3.32 1.58 -5.72
C TYR A 13 -4.41 1.95 -6.75
N TYR A 14 -4.43 1.34 -7.95
CA TYR A 14 -5.42 1.68 -8.97
C TYR A 14 -6.85 1.41 -8.51
N ALA A 15 -7.07 0.30 -7.81
CA ALA A 15 -8.39 -0.01 -7.26
C ALA A 15 -8.81 1.00 -6.19
N SER A 16 -7.87 1.46 -5.36
CA SER A 16 -8.12 2.48 -4.35
C SER A 16 -8.47 3.82 -4.97
N VAL A 17 -7.76 4.26 -6.03
CA VAL A 17 -8.09 5.47 -6.79
C VAL A 17 -9.51 5.38 -7.37
N GLU A 18 -9.86 4.23 -7.97
CA GLU A 18 -11.20 4.03 -8.55
C GLU A 18 -12.31 4.00 -7.50
N CYS A 19 -12.05 3.43 -6.30
CA CYS A 19 -12.99 3.47 -5.19
C CYS A 19 -13.23 4.89 -4.70
N VAL A 20 -12.16 5.64 -4.39
CA VAL A 20 -12.25 7.03 -3.91
C VAL A 20 -12.99 7.92 -4.91
N HIS A 21 -12.68 7.80 -6.21
CA HIS A 21 -13.37 8.56 -7.26
C HIS A 21 -14.89 8.32 -7.28
N ARG A 22 -15.34 7.14 -6.86
CA ARG A 22 -16.77 6.75 -6.77
C ARG A 22 -17.39 7.01 -5.39
N GLY A 23 -16.66 7.63 -4.47
CA GLY A 23 -17.12 7.85 -3.08
C GLY A 23 -17.21 6.55 -2.27
N LEU A 24 -16.49 5.51 -2.67
CA LEU A 24 -16.46 4.20 -2.00
C LEU A 24 -15.24 4.07 -1.08
N ASP A 25 -15.39 3.32 0.01
CA ASP A 25 -14.28 2.95 0.88
C ASP A 25 -13.36 1.92 0.19
N PRO A 26 -12.08 2.25 -0.10
CA PRO A 26 -11.16 1.34 -0.77
C PRO A 26 -10.92 0.02 -0.04
N LEU A 27 -11.08 -0.02 1.28
CA LEU A 27 -10.85 -1.22 2.08
C LEU A 27 -12.05 -2.18 2.06
N LYS A 28 -13.26 -1.67 1.79
CA LYS A 28 -14.52 -2.42 1.88
C LYS A 28 -15.13 -2.74 0.52
N ALA A 29 -14.95 -1.85 -0.45
CA ALA A 29 -15.55 -1.99 -1.78
C ALA A 29 -14.98 -3.20 -2.54
N ASN A 30 -15.85 -3.93 -3.24
CA ASN A 30 -15.44 -4.97 -4.17
C ASN A 30 -15.22 -4.35 -5.54
N LEU A 31 -13.97 -4.18 -5.95
CA LEU A 31 -13.64 -3.53 -7.21
C LEU A 31 -12.42 -4.18 -7.87
N LEU A 32 -12.53 -4.39 -9.18
CA LEU A 32 -11.46 -4.80 -10.09
C LEU A 32 -11.16 -3.65 -11.05
N VAL A 33 -9.90 -3.48 -11.43
CA VAL A 33 -9.50 -2.57 -12.51
C VAL A 33 -9.11 -3.41 -13.72
N ALA A 34 -9.96 -3.44 -14.72
CA ALA A 34 -9.77 -4.20 -15.96
C ALA A 34 -10.57 -3.59 -17.11
N ASP A 35 -10.12 -3.82 -18.34
CA ASP A 35 -10.84 -3.42 -19.55
C ASP A 35 -11.60 -4.63 -20.14
N GLU A 36 -12.89 -4.75 -19.81
CA GLU A 36 -13.76 -5.83 -20.31
C GLU A 36 -14.00 -5.78 -21.82
N SER A 37 -13.83 -4.60 -22.46
CA SER A 37 -14.07 -4.45 -23.90
C SER A 37 -13.06 -5.23 -24.75
N ARG A 38 -11.91 -5.57 -24.19
CA ARG A 38 -10.87 -6.35 -24.87
C ARG A 38 -11.19 -7.84 -24.92
N SER A 39 -11.28 -8.48 -23.76
CA SER A 39 -11.70 -9.87 -23.57
C SER A 39 -11.62 -10.28 -22.10
N ASP A 40 -12.21 -11.40 -21.74
CA ASP A 40 -12.05 -11.99 -20.39
C ASP A 40 -10.62 -12.49 -20.10
N GLN A 41 -9.73 -12.54 -21.11
CA GLN A 41 -8.30 -12.86 -20.95
C GLN A 41 -7.49 -11.64 -20.50
N THR A 42 -8.08 -10.44 -20.47
CA THR A 42 -7.38 -9.22 -20.00
C THR A 42 -6.89 -9.37 -18.56
N ILE A 43 -5.73 -8.82 -18.29
CA ILE A 43 -5.15 -8.83 -16.93
C ILE A 43 -5.81 -7.74 -16.10
N CYS A 44 -6.29 -8.08 -14.91
CA CYS A 44 -6.71 -7.10 -13.93
C CYS A 44 -5.48 -6.35 -13.40
N LEU A 45 -5.44 -5.05 -13.62
CA LEU A 45 -4.33 -4.20 -13.18
C LEU A 45 -4.28 -4.04 -11.66
N ALA A 46 -5.44 -4.08 -11.01
CA ALA A 46 -5.55 -4.06 -9.56
C ALA A 46 -6.85 -4.74 -9.09
N VAL A 47 -6.80 -5.23 -7.86
CA VAL A 47 -7.90 -5.86 -7.13
C VAL A 47 -8.01 -5.22 -5.77
N SER A 48 -9.21 -4.82 -5.36
CA SER A 48 -9.45 -4.22 -4.05
C SER A 48 -9.13 -5.18 -2.89
N PRO A 49 -8.78 -4.67 -1.71
CA PRO A 49 -8.51 -5.48 -0.52
C PRO A 49 -9.66 -6.42 -0.17
N SER A 50 -10.89 -5.96 -0.30
CA SER A 50 -12.09 -6.77 -0.02
C SER A 50 -12.21 -7.99 -0.93
N LEU A 51 -11.93 -7.86 -2.24
CA LEU A 51 -11.91 -9.00 -3.15
C LEU A 51 -10.71 -9.92 -2.93
N LYS A 52 -9.54 -9.37 -2.58
CA LYS A 52 -8.37 -10.18 -2.18
C LYS A 52 -8.69 -11.05 -0.97
N ALA A 53 -9.40 -10.51 0.03
CA ALA A 53 -9.85 -11.28 1.21
C ALA A 53 -10.84 -12.40 0.84
N LYS A 54 -11.52 -12.32 -0.31
CA LYS A 54 -12.40 -13.37 -0.85
C LYS A 54 -11.65 -14.40 -1.71
N GLY A 55 -10.32 -14.28 -1.81
CA GLY A 55 -9.46 -15.21 -2.53
C GLY A 55 -9.17 -14.85 -3.99
N VAL A 56 -9.50 -13.62 -4.42
CA VAL A 56 -9.11 -13.12 -5.75
C VAL A 56 -7.63 -12.72 -5.71
N PRO A 57 -6.77 -13.23 -6.61
CA PRO A 57 -5.36 -12.86 -6.68
C PRO A 57 -5.13 -11.37 -6.97
N GLY A 58 -3.91 -10.87 -6.78
CA GLY A 58 -3.60 -9.44 -6.98
C GLY A 58 -3.65 -8.97 -8.43
N ARG A 59 -3.25 -9.82 -9.39
CA ARG A 59 -3.22 -9.55 -10.83
C ARG A 59 -3.70 -10.76 -11.65
N PRO A 60 -4.95 -11.23 -11.45
CA PRO A 60 -5.49 -12.35 -12.20
C PRO A 60 -5.88 -11.90 -13.62
N ARG A 61 -6.13 -12.85 -14.51
CA ARG A 61 -6.95 -12.58 -15.70
C ARG A 61 -8.40 -12.35 -15.26
N LEU A 62 -9.16 -11.61 -16.04
CA LEU A 62 -10.54 -11.23 -15.67
C LEU A 62 -11.43 -12.46 -15.45
N PHE A 63 -11.32 -13.49 -16.31
CA PHE A 63 -12.07 -14.74 -16.13
C PHE A 63 -11.70 -15.47 -14.83
N GLU A 64 -10.41 -15.47 -14.45
CA GLU A 64 -9.95 -16.08 -13.19
C GLU A 64 -10.52 -15.33 -11.98
N ALA A 65 -10.55 -13.98 -12.04
CA ALA A 65 -11.17 -13.17 -11.00
C ALA A 65 -12.65 -13.47 -10.84
N LYS A 66 -13.41 -13.54 -11.97
CA LYS A 66 -14.82 -13.91 -11.99
C LYS A 66 -15.05 -15.33 -11.43
N GLN A 67 -14.18 -16.28 -11.78
CA GLN A 67 -14.24 -17.65 -11.26
C GLN A 67 -14.02 -17.67 -9.72
N LYS A 68 -13.00 -16.97 -9.22
CA LYS A 68 -12.72 -16.91 -7.77
C LYS A 68 -13.88 -16.27 -6.98
N ILE A 69 -14.52 -15.27 -7.53
CA ILE A 69 -15.71 -14.67 -6.91
C ILE A 69 -16.86 -15.71 -6.85
N ARG A 70 -17.12 -16.45 -7.93
CA ARG A 70 -18.13 -17.52 -7.93
C ARG A 70 -17.82 -18.65 -6.94
N GLU A 71 -16.55 -19.09 -6.86
CA GLU A 71 -16.13 -20.08 -5.88
C GLU A 71 -16.39 -19.61 -4.45
N TYR A 72 -16.15 -18.34 -4.17
CA TYR A 72 -16.46 -17.73 -2.88
C TYR A 72 -17.98 -17.68 -2.62
N GLU A 73 -18.78 -17.26 -3.60
CA GLU A 73 -20.25 -17.20 -3.50
C GLU A 73 -20.86 -18.56 -3.17
N ILE A 74 -20.40 -19.61 -3.87
CA ILE A 74 -20.86 -20.99 -3.61
C ILE A 74 -20.48 -21.46 -2.21
N ARG A 75 -19.21 -21.25 -1.82
CA ARG A 75 -18.71 -21.68 -0.52
C ARG A 75 -19.39 -20.97 0.63
N CYS A 76 -19.67 -19.67 0.49
CA CYS A 76 -20.24 -18.84 1.57
C CYS A 76 -21.76 -18.68 1.47
N HIS A 77 -22.41 -19.29 0.49
CA HIS A 77 -23.86 -19.14 0.19
C HIS A 77 -24.30 -17.67 0.16
N THR A 78 -23.51 -16.80 -0.50
CA THR A 78 -23.76 -15.37 -0.56
C THR A 78 -23.44 -14.83 -1.95
N LYS A 79 -24.17 -13.81 -2.38
CA LYS A 79 -23.87 -13.11 -3.62
C LYS A 79 -22.87 -11.97 -3.34
N VAL A 80 -21.94 -11.76 -4.25
CA VAL A 80 -20.93 -10.70 -4.17
C VAL A 80 -21.14 -9.72 -5.31
N ASP A 81 -21.70 -8.57 -5.01
CA ASP A 81 -21.73 -7.46 -5.95
C ASP A 81 -20.35 -6.83 -6.04
N TYR A 82 -19.86 -6.62 -7.27
CA TYR A 82 -18.54 -6.02 -7.52
C TYR A 82 -18.55 -5.13 -8.76
N ILE A 83 -17.61 -4.22 -8.83
CA ILE A 83 -17.42 -3.25 -9.91
C ILE A 83 -16.19 -3.63 -10.71
N ILE A 84 -16.28 -3.59 -12.04
CA ILE A 84 -15.14 -3.63 -12.95
C ILE A 84 -14.95 -2.22 -13.49
N ALA A 85 -13.83 -1.59 -13.12
CA ALA A 85 -13.50 -0.24 -13.53
C ALA A 85 -12.50 -0.27 -14.69
N VAL A 86 -12.80 0.47 -15.75
CA VAL A 86 -11.87 0.65 -16.88
C VAL A 86 -10.65 1.45 -16.41
N PRO A 87 -9.41 1.03 -16.75
CA PRO A 87 -8.20 1.72 -16.35
C PRO A 87 -8.15 3.18 -16.83
N ARG A 88 -7.75 4.09 -15.94
CA ARG A 88 -7.56 5.53 -16.22
C ARG A 88 -6.14 5.96 -15.88
N MET A 89 -5.15 5.56 -16.70
CA MET A 89 -3.72 5.72 -16.38
C MET A 89 -3.33 7.17 -16.07
N ALA A 90 -3.80 8.14 -16.84
CA ALA A 90 -3.52 9.56 -16.60
C ALA A 90 -4.02 10.04 -15.21
N GLU A 91 -5.15 9.51 -14.74
CA GLU A 91 -5.64 9.82 -13.39
C GLU A 91 -4.77 9.18 -12.32
N TYR A 92 -4.29 7.95 -12.54
CA TYR A 92 -3.38 7.30 -11.60
C TYR A 92 -2.06 8.05 -11.49
N GLU A 93 -1.49 8.50 -12.62
CA GLU A 93 -0.29 9.35 -12.63
C GLU A 93 -0.51 10.68 -11.89
N ARG A 94 -1.66 11.32 -12.12
CA ARG A 94 -2.02 12.58 -11.43
C ARG A 94 -2.09 12.41 -9.91
N ILE A 95 -2.75 11.36 -9.42
CA ILE A 95 -2.87 11.08 -7.98
C ILE A 95 -1.51 10.67 -7.40
N SER A 96 -0.69 9.91 -8.11
CA SER A 96 0.67 9.57 -7.70
C SER A 96 1.52 10.82 -7.52
N ALA A 97 1.49 11.76 -8.48
CA ALA A 97 2.18 13.04 -8.37
C ALA A 97 1.67 13.88 -7.18
N GLN A 98 0.38 13.86 -6.90
CA GLN A 98 -0.21 14.50 -5.72
C GLN A 98 0.35 13.87 -4.42
N ILE A 99 0.42 12.55 -4.33
CA ILE A 99 0.98 11.85 -3.17
C ILE A 99 2.47 12.15 -3.02
N TYR A 100 3.24 12.17 -4.11
CA TYR A 100 4.64 12.58 -4.09
C TYR A 100 4.80 14.00 -3.52
N SER A 101 3.93 14.94 -3.91
CA SER A 101 3.96 16.30 -3.37
C SER A 101 3.66 16.37 -1.86
N ILE A 102 2.94 15.37 -1.32
CA ILE A 102 2.75 15.25 0.14
C ILE A 102 4.06 14.81 0.79
N TYR A 103 4.78 13.83 0.25
CA TYR A 103 6.07 13.40 0.78
C TYR A 103 7.10 14.53 0.83
N LEU A 104 7.11 15.42 -0.18
CA LEU A 104 7.97 16.60 -0.23
C LEU A 104 7.75 17.62 0.90
N ARG A 105 6.68 17.50 1.67
CA ARG A 105 6.47 18.32 2.89
C ARG A 105 7.34 17.86 4.07
N TYR A 106 7.83 16.65 4.00
CA TYR A 106 8.53 15.95 5.08
C TYR A 106 10.01 15.75 4.80
N VAL A 107 10.38 15.56 3.55
CA VAL A 107 11.74 15.24 3.11
C VAL A 107 12.09 15.99 1.83
N ALA A 108 13.37 16.19 1.59
CA ALA A 108 13.87 16.77 0.36
C ALA A 108 13.74 15.78 -0.83
N PRO A 109 13.59 16.27 -2.07
CA PRO A 109 13.42 15.41 -3.24
C PRO A 109 14.59 14.47 -3.49
N GLU A 110 15.81 14.85 -3.13
CA GLU A 110 17.03 14.02 -3.23
C GLU A 110 17.04 12.79 -2.32
N ASP A 111 16.22 12.81 -1.26
CA ASP A 111 16.08 11.70 -0.31
C ASP A 111 14.92 10.76 -0.65
N ILE A 112 14.18 11.04 -1.75
CA ILE A 112 13.09 10.19 -2.27
C ILE A 112 13.54 9.50 -3.54
N HIS A 113 13.46 8.16 -3.55
CA HIS A 113 13.59 7.35 -4.75
C HIS A 113 12.23 6.79 -5.15
N VAL A 114 11.65 7.30 -6.24
CA VAL A 114 10.40 6.77 -6.83
C VAL A 114 10.72 5.47 -7.53
N TYR A 115 10.26 4.36 -6.96
CA TYR A 115 10.48 3.01 -7.50
C TYR A 115 9.43 2.64 -8.55
N SER A 116 8.18 3.01 -8.30
CA SER A 116 7.05 2.83 -9.23
C SER A 116 5.98 3.89 -8.99
N ILE A 117 4.87 3.81 -9.72
CA ILE A 117 3.73 4.73 -9.58
C ILE A 117 3.09 4.70 -8.17
N ASP A 118 3.25 3.60 -7.45
CA ASP A 118 2.64 3.35 -6.13
C ASP A 118 3.65 3.01 -5.04
N GLU A 119 4.95 3.03 -5.37
CA GLU A 119 6.00 2.66 -4.42
C GLU A 119 7.18 3.64 -4.45
N CYS A 120 7.65 4.02 -3.26
CA CYS A 120 8.85 4.84 -3.11
C CYS A 120 9.69 4.39 -1.91
N PHE A 121 10.99 4.74 -1.97
CA PHE A 121 11.92 4.66 -0.85
C PHE A 121 12.31 6.06 -0.41
N ILE A 122 12.49 6.24 0.89
CA ILE A 122 12.87 7.51 1.49
C ILE A 122 14.03 7.28 2.45
N ASP A 123 15.15 7.98 2.25
CA ASP A 123 16.19 8.08 3.30
C ASP A 123 15.70 9.07 4.35
N CYS A 124 15.26 8.55 5.48
CA CYS A 124 14.71 9.38 6.56
C CYS A 124 15.75 9.76 7.64
N THR A 125 16.99 9.34 7.49
CA THR A 125 18.05 9.43 8.50
C THR A 125 18.19 10.83 9.11
N CYS A 126 18.27 11.86 8.26
CA CYS A 126 18.49 13.24 8.70
C CYS A 126 17.26 13.87 9.38
N TYR A 127 16.07 13.32 9.17
CA TYR A 127 14.79 13.88 9.64
C TYR A 127 14.33 13.31 10.96
N LEU A 128 14.87 12.17 11.40
CA LEU A 128 14.40 11.44 12.58
C LEU A 128 14.49 12.24 13.89
N HIS A 129 15.43 13.19 13.96
CA HIS A 129 15.60 14.02 15.16
C HIS A 129 14.33 14.82 15.52
N ALA A 130 13.55 15.23 14.51
CA ALA A 130 12.31 15.98 14.69
C ALA A 130 11.19 15.14 15.35
N TYR A 131 11.26 13.81 15.23
CA TYR A 131 10.24 12.89 15.70
C TYR A 131 10.58 12.19 17.02
N ARG A 132 11.79 12.39 17.58
CA ARG A 132 12.25 11.70 18.81
C ARG A 132 11.34 11.92 20.01
N LYS A 133 10.95 13.16 20.28
CA LYS A 133 10.08 13.48 21.44
C LYS A 133 8.71 12.80 21.36
N GLU A 134 8.16 12.71 20.16
CA GLU A 134 6.86 12.04 19.94
C GLU A 134 7.02 10.51 20.03
N ALA A 135 8.11 9.98 19.49
CA ALA A 135 8.43 8.56 19.58
C ALA A 135 8.59 8.09 21.05
N GLU A 136 9.26 8.88 21.88
CA GLU A 136 9.39 8.63 23.32
C GLU A 136 8.02 8.57 24.01
N LYS A 137 7.13 9.52 23.73
CA LYS A 137 5.77 9.54 24.29
C LYS A 137 4.94 8.32 23.89
N LEU A 138 5.10 7.86 22.63
CA LEU A 138 4.36 6.74 22.07
C LEU A 138 5.03 5.39 22.31
N ASN A 139 6.17 5.36 23.00
CA ASN A 139 6.99 4.17 23.23
C ASN A 139 7.29 3.39 21.92
N THR A 140 7.71 4.13 20.89
CA THR A 140 8.07 3.62 19.56
C THR A 140 9.33 4.32 19.06
N ASN A 141 9.78 4.02 17.84
CA ASN A 141 10.91 4.73 17.23
C ASN A 141 10.47 5.91 16.35
N ALA A 142 11.43 6.82 16.09
CA ALA A 142 11.18 8.04 15.33
C ALA A 142 10.78 7.78 13.85
N ALA A 143 11.34 6.73 13.23
CA ALA A 143 11.01 6.37 11.87
C ALA A 143 9.56 5.87 11.74
N HIS A 144 9.07 5.13 12.73
CA HIS A 144 7.66 4.70 12.81
C HIS A 144 6.73 5.91 12.91
N VAL A 145 7.04 6.87 13.78
CA VAL A 145 6.24 8.10 13.93
C VAL A 145 6.22 8.90 12.64
N MET A 146 7.38 9.09 12.01
CA MET A 146 7.49 9.79 10.74
C MET A 146 6.67 9.11 9.65
N ALA A 147 6.83 7.80 9.46
CA ALA A 147 6.09 7.01 8.48
C ALA A 147 4.57 7.13 8.70
N MET A 148 4.11 6.95 9.94
CA MET A 148 2.69 7.06 10.29
C MET A 148 2.15 8.47 10.01
N THR A 149 2.91 9.51 10.32
CA THR A 149 2.51 10.91 10.05
C THR A 149 2.33 11.14 8.55
N MET A 150 3.28 10.70 7.73
CA MET A 150 3.23 10.83 6.27
C MET A 150 2.04 10.07 5.68
N ILE A 151 1.84 8.80 6.08
CA ILE A 151 0.75 7.98 5.56
C ILE A 151 -0.62 8.52 5.96
N ARG A 152 -0.77 9.05 7.16
CA ARG A 152 -2.03 9.68 7.57
C ARG A 152 -2.33 10.97 6.83
N ASP A 153 -1.31 11.74 6.45
CA ASP A 153 -1.50 12.91 5.59
C ASP A 153 -1.92 12.49 4.17
N VAL A 154 -1.30 11.43 3.62
CA VAL A 154 -1.73 10.83 2.34
C VAL A 154 -3.18 10.35 2.43
N LEU A 155 -3.54 9.58 3.46
CA LEU A 155 -4.90 9.07 3.66
C LEU A 155 -5.93 10.19 3.78
N LYS A 156 -5.63 11.22 4.59
CA LYS A 156 -6.51 12.37 4.77
C LYS A 156 -6.73 13.14 3.47
N THR A 157 -5.69 13.26 2.65
CA THR A 157 -5.72 14.07 1.42
C THR A 157 -6.32 13.29 0.24
N THR A 158 -6.06 11.99 0.16
CA THR A 158 -6.41 11.18 -1.02
C THR A 158 -7.38 10.04 -0.76
N GLY A 159 -7.64 9.70 0.51
CA GLY A 159 -8.44 8.52 0.87
C GLY A 159 -7.71 7.19 0.65
N ILE A 160 -6.41 7.21 0.33
CA ILE A 160 -5.61 6.02 0.02
C ILE A 160 -4.65 5.73 1.18
N THR A 161 -4.63 4.48 1.64
CA THR A 161 -3.72 4.01 2.68
C THR A 161 -2.51 3.29 2.08
N ALA A 162 -1.52 2.96 2.92
CA ALA A 162 -0.29 2.32 2.50
C ALA A 162 0.18 1.24 3.46
N THR A 163 1.12 0.42 2.98
CA THR A 163 1.94 -0.49 3.79
C THR A 163 3.37 0.06 3.80
N VAL A 164 4.03 -0.01 4.94
CA VAL A 164 5.36 0.56 5.13
C VAL A 164 6.33 -0.48 5.69
N GLY A 165 7.54 -0.47 5.16
CA GLY A 165 8.68 -1.14 5.74
C GLY A 165 9.75 -0.14 6.15
N ILE A 166 10.35 -0.34 7.32
CA ILE A 166 11.47 0.44 7.84
C ILE A 166 12.68 -0.48 7.91
N GLY A 167 13.84 0.00 7.49
CA GLY A 167 15.06 -0.80 7.51
C GLY A 167 16.32 0.04 7.55
N THR A 168 17.43 -0.58 7.96
CA THR A 168 18.78 0.02 7.98
C THR A 168 19.38 0.18 6.59
N ASN A 169 18.79 -0.44 5.59
CA ASN A 169 19.10 -0.29 4.17
C ASN A 169 17.85 -0.50 3.31
N LEU A 170 17.95 -0.20 2.00
CA LEU A 170 16.81 -0.30 1.07
C LEU A 170 16.25 -1.72 0.96
N TYR A 171 17.11 -2.74 0.99
CA TYR A 171 16.69 -4.13 0.91
C TYR A 171 15.87 -4.54 2.14
N LEU A 172 16.34 -4.23 3.34
CA LEU A 172 15.63 -4.54 4.58
C LEU A 172 14.32 -3.76 4.70
N ALA A 173 14.28 -2.50 4.28
CA ALA A 173 13.04 -1.74 4.21
C ALA A 173 12.02 -2.40 3.27
N LYS A 174 12.46 -2.87 2.09
CA LYS A 174 11.60 -3.60 1.15
C LYS A 174 11.11 -4.94 1.71
N VAL A 175 11.98 -5.74 2.30
CA VAL A 175 11.61 -7.01 2.93
C VAL A 175 10.67 -6.80 4.11
N ALA A 176 10.92 -5.79 4.94
CA ALA A 176 10.03 -5.41 6.04
C ALA A 176 8.63 -5.12 5.52
N MET A 177 8.51 -4.36 4.43
CA MET A 177 7.23 -4.03 3.81
C MET A 177 6.53 -5.25 3.19
N ASP A 178 7.21 -5.99 2.31
CA ASP A 178 6.58 -7.04 1.49
C ASP A 178 6.32 -8.33 2.26
N ILE A 179 7.23 -8.69 3.16
CA ILE A 179 7.20 -10.00 3.84
C ILE A 179 6.61 -9.88 5.25
N VAL A 180 7.00 -8.85 6.00
CA VAL A 180 6.60 -8.72 7.40
C VAL A 180 5.30 -7.91 7.53
N ALA A 181 5.29 -6.66 7.07
CA ALA A 181 4.14 -5.77 7.25
C ALA A 181 2.87 -6.29 6.59
N LYS A 182 2.97 -6.87 5.37
CA LYS A 182 1.80 -7.42 4.66
C LYS A 182 1.14 -8.60 5.37
N LYS A 183 1.85 -9.29 6.27
CA LYS A 183 1.32 -10.39 7.10
C LYS A 183 0.76 -9.94 8.44
N GLN A 184 1.09 -8.74 8.90
CA GLN A 184 0.59 -8.20 10.16
C GLN A 184 -0.85 -7.70 10.02
N PRO A 185 -1.64 -7.68 11.12
CA PRO A 185 -2.94 -7.03 11.13
C PRO A 185 -2.77 -5.54 10.82
N ALA A 186 -3.71 -5.00 10.07
CA ALA A 186 -3.75 -3.56 9.81
C ALA A 186 -4.33 -2.83 11.01
N ASP A 187 -3.95 -1.56 11.20
CA ASP A 187 -4.64 -0.69 12.13
C ASP A 187 -6.06 -0.33 11.62
N LYS A 188 -6.77 0.50 12.39
CA LYS A 188 -8.14 0.93 12.05
C LYS A 188 -8.26 1.64 10.70
N ASP A 189 -7.16 2.24 10.22
CA ASP A 189 -7.08 2.99 8.97
C ASP A 189 -6.49 2.14 7.82
N GLY A 190 -6.26 0.86 8.05
CA GLY A 190 -5.73 -0.09 7.07
C GLY A 190 -4.22 -0.02 6.90
N VAL A 191 -3.51 0.76 7.72
CA VAL A 191 -2.06 0.93 7.68
C VAL A 191 -1.38 -0.29 8.30
N ARG A 192 -0.25 -0.70 7.72
CA ARG A 192 0.65 -1.72 8.24
C ARG A 192 2.07 -1.19 8.20
N ILE A 193 2.79 -1.31 9.30
CA ILE A 193 4.20 -0.91 9.38
C ILE A 193 4.98 -2.04 10.03
N ALA A 194 6.10 -2.41 9.43
CA ALA A 194 7.07 -3.33 10.03
C ALA A 194 8.48 -2.77 9.91
N GLU A 195 9.36 -3.24 10.77
CA GLU A 195 10.75 -2.84 10.83
C GLU A 195 11.66 -4.06 10.81
N LEU A 196 12.76 -3.96 10.10
CA LEU A 196 13.83 -4.95 10.05
C LEU A 196 15.20 -4.28 10.12
N ASN A 197 16.08 -4.88 10.93
CA ASN A 197 17.50 -4.69 10.88
C ASN A 197 18.19 -6.02 10.52
N GLU A 198 19.50 -6.02 10.42
CA GLU A 198 20.30 -7.20 10.06
C GLU A 198 20.09 -8.37 11.03
N ASP A 199 19.94 -8.09 12.32
CA ASP A 199 19.76 -9.14 13.33
C ASP A 199 18.35 -9.73 13.28
N SER A 200 17.31 -8.91 13.23
CA SER A 200 15.93 -9.40 13.08
C SER A 200 15.69 -10.12 11.76
N TYR A 201 16.40 -9.74 10.69
CA TYR A 201 16.34 -10.41 9.40
C TYR A 201 16.87 -11.84 9.44
N LYS A 202 17.95 -12.10 10.21
CA LYS A 202 18.49 -13.47 10.37
C LYS A 202 17.45 -14.43 10.93
N PHE A 203 16.59 -13.98 11.83
CA PHE A 203 15.50 -14.78 12.40
C PHE A 203 14.34 -15.06 11.43
N LEU A 204 14.20 -14.30 10.34
CA LEU A 204 13.20 -14.55 9.31
C LEU A 204 13.61 -15.66 8.33
N LEU A 205 14.90 -16.03 8.29
CA LEU A 205 15.47 -17.03 7.39
C LEU A 205 15.47 -18.43 7.99
N VAL A 206 15.15 -18.56 9.28
CA VAL A 206 15.07 -19.84 10.04
C VAL A 206 13.61 -20.23 10.21
#